data_4c3aa58421ec1b5d5816a879a7c31f01
#
_entry.id   4c3aa58421ec1b5d5816a879a7c31f01
#
_cell.length_a   1.000
_cell.length_b   1.000
_cell.length_c   1.000
_cell.angle_alpha   90.00
_cell.angle_beta   90.00
_cell.angle_gamma   90.00
#
_symmetry.space_group_name_H-M   'P 1'
#
loop_
_entity.id
_entity.type
_entity.pdbx_description
1 polymer ?
#
loop_
_entity_poly.entity_id
_entity_poly.type
_entity_poly.pdbx_seq_one_letter_code
_entity_poly.pdbx_strand_id
1 'polypeptide(L)'
;MFRTLKQIYTKEQFNPKILGLFINPFYFARKGLYQNVSKLITNLNGKLLDVGCGTKPYENICNVDEYIGLEIDDEGNRQHNYADVFYDGKTIPFEDKSFDSILSNQVFEHVFNPNQFLKEINRVTKVGGRFLITVPFVWDEHEQPYDYARYSSFGLKHILAENGFEIIEHRKSNNGIEVIFQLINDYLYKVIMTENAYFNL
;
A
#
# COMPACT_ATOMS: atom_id res chain seq x y z
N MET A 1 -14.74 8.88 25.67
CA MET A 1 -13.45 8.31 26.09
C MET A 1 -12.98 7.18 25.16
N PHE A 2 -13.73 6.07 24.97
CA PHE A 2 -13.34 4.96 24.08
C PHE A 2 -13.18 5.36 22.60
N ARG A 3 -14.03 6.25 22.07
CA ARG A 3 -13.95 6.74 20.70
C ARG A 3 -12.65 7.50 20.42
N THR A 4 -12.19 8.28 21.39
CA THR A 4 -10.93 9.04 21.30
C THR A 4 -9.70 8.13 21.33
N LEU A 5 -9.70 7.07 22.14
CA LEU A 5 -8.60 6.10 22.21
C LEU A 5 -8.49 5.31 20.90
N LYS A 6 -9.62 4.86 20.33
CA LYS A 6 -9.64 4.17 19.03
C LYS A 6 -9.09 5.07 17.91
N GLN A 7 -9.47 6.35 17.90
CA GLN A 7 -8.95 7.32 16.91
C GLN A 7 -7.43 7.54 17.04
N ILE A 8 -6.92 7.65 18.28
CA ILE A 8 -5.48 7.76 18.54
C ILE A 8 -4.76 6.49 18.04
N TYR A 9 -5.26 5.32 18.38
CA TYR A 9 -4.68 4.06 17.93
C TYR A 9 -4.66 3.93 16.41
N THR A 10 -5.76 4.20 15.72
CA THR A 10 -5.83 4.16 14.25
C THR A 10 -4.85 5.15 13.61
N LYS A 11 -4.73 6.36 14.18
CA LYS A 11 -3.75 7.36 13.70
C LYS A 11 -2.31 6.87 13.86
N GLU A 12 -1.97 6.26 14.99
CA GLU A 12 -0.64 5.71 15.26
C GLU A 12 -0.35 4.45 14.41
N GLN A 13 -1.36 3.78 13.85
CA GLN A 13 -1.16 2.66 12.91
C GLN A 13 -0.65 3.13 11.54
N PHE A 14 -1.13 4.26 11.03
CA PHE A 14 -0.76 4.75 9.68
C PHE A 14 0.28 5.87 9.68
N ASN A 15 0.23 6.76 10.70
CA ASN A 15 1.18 7.86 10.87
C ASN A 15 1.76 7.82 12.29
N PRO A 16 2.61 6.81 12.61
CA PRO A 16 3.09 6.62 13.96
C PRO A 16 4.04 7.75 14.41
N LYS A 17 3.75 8.30 15.57
CA LYS A 17 4.58 9.25 16.31
C LYS A 17 5.31 8.53 17.47
N ILE A 18 5.78 9.29 18.45
CA ILE A 18 6.51 8.73 19.61
C ILE A 18 5.67 7.67 20.35
N LEU A 19 4.36 7.89 20.48
CA LEU A 19 3.46 6.93 21.13
C LEU A 19 3.40 5.61 20.35
N GLY A 20 3.44 5.66 19.02
CA GLY A 20 3.45 4.49 18.15
C GLY A 20 4.61 3.55 18.42
N LEU A 21 5.76 4.06 18.89
CA LEU A 21 6.90 3.21 19.24
C LEU A 21 6.57 2.15 20.31
N PHE A 22 5.61 2.45 21.18
CA PHE A 22 5.23 1.58 22.30
C PHE A 22 3.97 0.74 22.04
N ILE A 23 3.11 1.18 21.12
CA ILE A 23 1.80 0.55 20.89
C ILE A 23 1.62 -0.03 19.49
N ASN A 24 2.52 0.30 18.54
CA ASN A 24 2.44 -0.19 17.17
C ASN A 24 3.61 -1.14 16.88
N PRO A 25 3.39 -2.46 16.78
CA PRO A 25 4.44 -3.43 16.48
C PRO A 25 5.07 -3.19 15.10
N PHE A 26 4.38 -2.48 14.20
CA PHE A 26 4.82 -2.15 12.85
C PHE A 26 5.42 -0.74 12.73
N TYR A 27 5.84 -0.16 13.85
CA TYR A 27 6.26 1.25 13.96
C TYR A 27 7.27 1.68 12.89
N PHE A 28 8.39 0.95 12.74
CA PHE A 28 9.45 1.36 11.82
C PHE A 28 8.98 1.29 10.36
N ALA A 29 8.32 0.20 9.97
CA ALA A 29 7.77 0.02 8.63
C ALA A 29 6.74 1.12 8.29
N ARG A 30 5.76 1.32 9.17
CA ARG A 30 4.69 2.30 8.96
C ARG A 30 5.20 3.74 8.95
N LYS A 31 6.14 4.08 9.84
CA LYS A 31 6.77 5.40 9.89
C LYS A 31 7.55 5.70 8.62
N GLY A 32 8.42 4.79 8.20
CA GLY A 32 9.22 4.95 6.98
C GLY A 32 8.34 5.04 5.74
N LEU A 33 7.33 4.18 5.63
CA LEU A 33 6.36 4.21 4.54
C LEU A 33 5.61 5.55 4.49
N TYR A 34 5.00 5.97 5.59
CA TYR A 34 4.26 7.23 5.66
C TYR A 34 5.11 8.43 5.29
N GLN A 35 6.36 8.52 5.81
CA GLN A 35 7.26 9.62 5.50
C GLN A 35 7.63 9.72 4.02
N ASN A 36 7.84 8.59 3.36
CA ASN A 36 8.18 8.57 1.94
C ASN A 36 6.97 8.78 1.05
N VAL A 37 5.84 8.13 1.36
CA VAL A 37 4.59 8.34 0.63
C VAL A 37 4.16 9.80 0.75
N SER A 38 4.17 10.40 1.94
CA SER A 38 3.77 11.81 2.14
C SER A 38 4.62 12.80 1.33
N LYS A 39 5.89 12.46 1.05
CA LYS A 39 6.75 13.29 0.19
C LYS A 39 6.46 13.09 -1.29
N LEU A 40 6.24 11.84 -1.73
CA LEU A 40 6.05 11.51 -3.13
C LEU A 40 4.64 11.81 -3.62
N ILE A 41 3.64 11.72 -2.74
CA ILE A 41 2.23 11.95 -3.07
C ILE A 41 1.97 13.40 -3.51
N THR A 42 2.82 14.34 -3.11
CA THR A 42 2.75 15.73 -3.56
C THR A 42 3.03 15.92 -5.05
N ASN A 43 3.59 14.90 -5.70
CA ASN A 43 3.81 14.89 -7.14
C ASN A 43 2.58 14.37 -7.93
N LEU A 44 1.57 13.86 -7.25
CA LEU A 44 0.30 13.44 -7.86
C LEU A 44 -0.62 14.64 -7.98
N ASN A 45 -1.41 14.67 -9.05
CA ASN A 45 -2.31 15.76 -9.37
C ASN A 45 -3.54 15.28 -10.16
N GLY A 46 -4.45 16.19 -10.43
CA GLY A 46 -5.63 15.96 -11.27
C GLY A 46 -6.57 14.91 -10.71
N LYS A 47 -7.05 14.02 -11.57
CA LYS A 47 -7.90 12.89 -11.19
C LYS A 47 -7.04 11.70 -10.81
N LEU A 48 -7.17 11.24 -9.57
CA LEU A 48 -6.39 10.14 -8.99
C LEU A 48 -7.24 8.89 -8.78
N LEU A 49 -6.69 7.72 -9.16
CA LEU A 49 -7.21 6.41 -8.79
C LEU A 49 -6.28 5.76 -7.75
N ASP A 50 -6.83 5.41 -6.60
CA ASP A 50 -6.15 4.63 -5.55
C ASP A 50 -6.56 3.17 -5.68
N VAL A 51 -5.67 2.33 -6.19
CA VAL A 51 -5.91 0.91 -6.49
C VAL A 51 -5.51 0.06 -5.31
N GLY A 52 -6.46 -0.65 -4.72
CA GLY A 52 -6.32 -1.30 -3.42
C GLY A 52 -6.35 -0.26 -2.30
N CYS A 53 -7.38 0.59 -2.33
CA CYS A 53 -7.44 1.78 -1.48
C CYS A 53 -7.59 1.50 0.01
N GLY A 54 -8.05 0.30 0.39
CA GLY A 54 -8.32 -0.06 1.78
C GLY A 54 -9.18 0.98 2.48
N THR A 55 -8.65 1.58 3.54
CA THR A 55 -9.34 2.64 4.31
C THR A 55 -8.99 4.07 3.85
N LYS A 56 -8.42 4.22 2.68
CA LYS A 56 -7.95 5.49 2.10
C LYS A 56 -7.02 6.29 3.04
N PRO A 57 -5.96 5.69 3.58
CA PRO A 57 -5.16 6.32 4.64
C PRO A 57 -4.41 7.58 4.19
N TYR A 58 -4.26 7.78 2.89
CA TYR A 58 -3.52 8.91 2.30
C TYR A 58 -4.41 9.97 1.65
N GLU A 59 -5.72 9.78 1.57
CA GLU A 59 -6.66 10.71 0.94
C GLU A 59 -6.52 12.14 1.47
N ASN A 60 -6.46 12.29 2.80
CA ASN A 60 -6.37 13.60 3.45
C ASN A 60 -5.06 14.37 3.21
N ILE A 61 -4.04 13.73 2.63
CA ILE A 61 -2.75 14.35 2.29
C ILE A 61 -2.53 14.45 0.79
N CYS A 62 -3.45 13.92 -0.02
CA CYS A 62 -3.47 14.12 -1.46
C CYS A 62 -4.03 15.50 -1.79
N ASN A 63 -3.31 16.26 -2.59
CA ASN A 63 -3.80 17.52 -3.14
C ASN A 63 -4.14 17.32 -4.62
N VAL A 64 -5.26 16.66 -4.88
CA VAL A 64 -5.76 16.27 -6.20
C VAL A 64 -7.19 16.79 -6.41
N ASP A 65 -7.62 16.90 -7.66
CA ASP A 65 -8.93 17.46 -7.99
C ASP A 65 -10.07 16.46 -7.68
N GLU A 66 -9.79 15.17 -7.89
CA GLU A 66 -10.71 14.07 -7.62
C GLU A 66 -9.94 12.84 -7.13
N TYR A 67 -10.36 12.24 -6.02
CA TYR A 67 -9.78 11.01 -5.46
C TYR A 67 -10.81 9.89 -5.54
N ILE A 68 -10.49 8.82 -6.27
CA ILE A 68 -11.35 7.64 -6.42
C ILE A 68 -10.62 6.43 -5.84
N GLY A 69 -11.24 5.79 -4.84
CA GLY A 69 -10.77 4.53 -4.27
C GLY A 69 -11.37 3.33 -5.00
N LEU A 70 -10.50 2.46 -5.51
CA LEU A 70 -10.85 1.19 -6.15
C LEU A 70 -10.41 0.02 -5.27
N GLU A 71 -11.28 -0.96 -5.06
CA GLU A 71 -11.00 -2.14 -4.25
C GLU A 71 -11.52 -3.43 -4.91
N ILE A 72 -10.95 -4.57 -4.54
CA ILE A 72 -11.45 -5.87 -5.01
C ILE A 72 -12.84 -6.12 -4.45
N ASP A 73 -13.72 -6.64 -5.30
CA ASP A 73 -15.09 -7.01 -4.97
C ASP A 73 -15.14 -8.31 -4.17
N ASP A 74 -15.04 -8.20 -2.87
CA ASP A 74 -15.27 -9.29 -1.92
C ASP A 74 -16.15 -8.84 -0.74
N GLU A 75 -16.63 -9.81 0.04
CA GLU A 75 -17.55 -9.53 1.15
C GLU A 75 -16.90 -8.66 2.24
N GLY A 76 -15.60 -8.86 2.53
CA GLY A 76 -14.87 -8.09 3.54
C GLY A 76 -14.75 -6.62 3.15
N ASN A 77 -14.34 -6.36 1.92
CA ASN A 77 -14.17 -5.01 1.38
C ASN A 77 -15.52 -4.28 1.28
N ARG A 78 -16.58 -4.98 0.86
CA ARG A 78 -17.94 -4.42 0.82
C ARG A 78 -18.48 -4.05 2.20
N GLN A 79 -18.20 -4.83 3.24
CA GLN A 79 -18.63 -4.54 4.61
C GLN A 79 -17.98 -3.26 5.16
N HIS A 80 -16.74 -2.98 4.80
CA HIS A 80 -16.04 -1.78 5.25
C HIS A 80 -16.45 -0.50 4.48
N ASN A 81 -16.88 -0.65 3.23
CA ASN A 81 -17.44 0.40 2.38
C ASN A 81 -16.63 1.71 2.30
N TYR A 82 -15.31 1.59 2.21
CA TYR A 82 -14.43 2.76 2.02
C TYR A 82 -14.15 3.05 0.53
N ALA A 83 -14.24 2.04 -0.33
CA ALA A 83 -14.03 2.20 -1.76
C ALA A 83 -15.22 2.88 -2.44
N ASP A 84 -14.92 3.66 -3.48
CA ASP A 84 -15.94 4.28 -4.34
C ASP A 84 -16.40 3.32 -5.45
N VAL A 85 -15.47 2.45 -5.90
CA VAL A 85 -15.69 1.47 -6.96
C VAL A 85 -15.10 0.12 -6.58
N PHE A 86 -15.81 -0.96 -6.93
CA PHE A 86 -15.34 -2.33 -6.76
C PHE A 86 -15.09 -2.99 -8.10
N TYR A 87 -14.11 -3.92 -8.18
CA TYR A 87 -13.77 -4.62 -9.41
C TYR A 87 -13.31 -6.07 -9.17
N ASP A 88 -13.18 -6.83 -10.24
CA ASP A 88 -12.86 -8.26 -10.22
C ASP A 88 -11.38 -8.61 -10.00
N GLY A 89 -10.53 -7.61 -9.74
CA GLY A 89 -9.08 -7.77 -9.62
C GLY A 89 -8.34 -7.98 -10.94
N LYS A 90 -9.04 -7.91 -12.09
CA LYS A 90 -8.47 -8.17 -13.42
C LYS A 90 -8.58 -6.99 -14.36
N THR A 91 -9.78 -6.41 -14.48
CA THR A 91 -10.06 -5.31 -15.39
C THR A 91 -10.54 -4.10 -14.62
N ILE A 92 -9.78 -3.02 -14.69
CA ILE A 92 -10.12 -1.76 -14.04
C ILE A 92 -11.33 -1.13 -14.78
N PRO A 93 -12.49 -0.90 -14.11
CA PRO A 93 -13.74 -0.52 -14.74
C PRO A 93 -13.82 0.97 -15.14
N PHE A 94 -12.77 1.45 -15.78
CA PHE A 94 -12.68 2.82 -16.29
C PHE A 94 -12.14 2.82 -17.72
N GLU A 95 -12.46 3.87 -18.45
CA GLU A 95 -11.97 4.07 -19.82
C GLU A 95 -10.44 4.30 -19.87
N ASP A 96 -9.87 4.09 -21.03
CA ASP A 96 -8.45 4.37 -21.29
C ASP A 96 -8.15 5.85 -21.02
N LYS A 97 -6.98 6.10 -20.44
CA LYS A 97 -6.46 7.47 -20.19
C LYS A 97 -7.41 8.35 -19.38
N SER A 98 -8.09 7.75 -18.39
CA SER A 98 -9.04 8.46 -17.51
C SER A 98 -8.38 9.22 -16.37
N PHE A 99 -7.18 8.80 -15.95
CA PHE A 99 -6.55 9.31 -14.74
C PHE A 99 -5.23 10.03 -14.99
N ASP A 100 -5.03 11.14 -14.30
CA ASP A 100 -3.77 11.89 -14.29
C ASP A 100 -2.75 11.25 -13.36
N SER A 101 -3.23 10.62 -12.29
CA SER A 101 -2.40 9.99 -11.28
C SER A 101 -2.98 8.67 -10.80
N ILE A 102 -2.10 7.72 -10.48
CA ILE A 102 -2.44 6.44 -9.85
C ILE A 102 -1.64 6.32 -8.56
N LEU A 103 -2.29 5.81 -7.51
CA LEU A 103 -1.67 5.34 -6.27
C LEU A 103 -1.94 3.85 -6.13
N SER A 104 -0.94 3.06 -5.73
CA SER A 104 -1.11 1.67 -5.29
C SER A 104 -0.13 1.40 -4.16
N ASN A 105 -0.66 1.25 -2.95
CA ASN A 105 0.16 1.21 -1.74
C ASN A 105 0.05 -0.15 -1.05
N GLN A 106 1.12 -0.96 -1.10
CA GLN A 106 1.18 -2.29 -0.50
C GLN A 106 0.05 -3.21 -1.05
N VAL A 107 0.01 -3.34 -2.36
CA VAL A 107 -0.99 -4.14 -3.11
C VAL A 107 -0.32 -5.08 -4.09
N PHE A 108 0.78 -4.64 -4.70
CA PHE A 108 1.40 -5.33 -5.83
C PHE A 108 1.97 -6.71 -5.45
N GLU A 109 2.31 -6.92 -4.19
CA GLU A 109 2.69 -8.21 -3.61
C GLU A 109 1.55 -9.22 -3.62
N HIS A 110 0.30 -8.75 -3.58
CA HIS A 110 -0.93 -9.56 -3.61
C HIS A 110 -1.47 -9.81 -5.01
N VAL A 111 -0.77 -9.34 -6.03
CA VAL A 111 -1.17 -9.48 -7.43
C VAL A 111 -0.55 -10.74 -8.03
N PHE A 112 -1.38 -11.77 -8.30
CA PHE A 112 -0.92 -13.02 -8.91
C PHE A 112 -0.39 -12.84 -10.34
N ASN A 113 -0.99 -11.93 -11.13
CA ASN A 113 -0.56 -11.65 -12.50
C ASN A 113 -0.10 -10.19 -12.64
N PRO A 114 1.16 -9.89 -12.25
CA PRO A 114 1.67 -8.52 -12.20
C PRO A 114 1.70 -7.81 -13.56
N ASN A 115 1.94 -8.54 -14.65
CA ASN A 115 1.94 -7.93 -15.99
C ASN A 115 0.53 -7.49 -16.42
N GLN A 116 -0.49 -8.27 -16.11
CA GLN A 116 -1.87 -7.89 -16.40
C GLN A 116 -2.27 -6.65 -15.60
N PHE A 117 -1.96 -6.63 -14.31
CA PHE A 117 -2.22 -5.48 -13.44
C PHE A 117 -1.55 -4.21 -13.96
N LEU A 118 -0.25 -4.27 -14.29
CA LEU A 118 0.48 -3.10 -14.79
C LEU A 118 -0.02 -2.62 -16.15
N LYS A 119 -0.46 -3.54 -17.04
CA LYS A 119 -1.11 -3.16 -18.31
C LYS A 119 -2.40 -2.39 -18.09
N GLU A 120 -3.23 -2.81 -17.12
CA GLU A 120 -4.46 -2.11 -16.77
C GLU A 120 -4.18 -0.74 -16.14
N ILE A 121 -3.20 -0.65 -15.22
CA ILE A 121 -2.73 0.63 -14.69
C ILE A 121 -2.27 1.56 -15.82
N ASN A 122 -1.46 1.06 -16.74
CA ASN A 122 -0.98 1.85 -17.90
C ASN A 122 -2.14 2.29 -18.79
N ARG A 123 -3.10 1.39 -19.07
CA ARG A 123 -4.26 1.67 -19.92
C ARG A 123 -5.09 2.83 -19.39
N VAL A 124 -5.39 2.82 -18.09
CA VAL A 124 -6.23 3.88 -17.49
C VAL A 124 -5.47 5.18 -17.19
N THR A 125 -4.14 5.13 -17.18
CA THR A 125 -3.30 6.31 -16.94
C THR A 125 -3.14 7.13 -18.21
N LYS A 126 -3.30 8.44 -18.14
CA LYS A 126 -3.01 9.37 -19.24
C LYS A 126 -1.54 9.33 -19.62
N VAL A 127 -1.23 9.66 -20.86
CA VAL A 127 0.17 9.82 -21.32
C VAL A 127 0.85 10.92 -20.48
N GLY A 128 2.00 10.58 -19.88
CA GLY A 128 2.71 11.48 -18.97
C GLY A 128 2.12 11.56 -17.56
N GLY A 129 1.06 10.76 -17.27
CA GLY A 129 0.49 10.63 -15.93
C GLY A 129 1.48 10.02 -14.93
N ARG A 130 1.17 10.12 -13.64
CA ARG A 130 2.05 9.71 -12.54
C ARG A 130 1.54 8.43 -11.88
N PHE A 131 2.43 7.50 -11.60
CA PHE A 131 2.12 6.28 -10.84
C PHE A 131 3.03 6.19 -9.61
N LEU A 132 2.43 6.28 -8.42
CA LEU A 132 3.10 6.03 -7.14
C LEU A 132 2.76 4.62 -6.68
N ILE A 133 3.77 3.76 -6.63
CA ILE A 133 3.63 2.39 -6.14
C ILE A 133 4.55 2.16 -4.94
N THR A 134 4.08 1.42 -3.95
CA THR A 134 4.89 0.93 -2.85
C THR A 134 4.76 -0.58 -2.72
N VAL A 135 5.86 -1.27 -2.44
CA VAL A 135 5.91 -2.72 -2.27
C VAL A 135 6.84 -3.10 -1.13
N PRO A 136 6.56 -4.18 -0.39
CA PRO A 136 7.48 -4.70 0.60
C PRO A 136 8.63 -5.46 -0.09
N PHE A 137 9.84 -5.33 0.46
CA PHE A 137 10.97 -6.16 0.04
C PHE A 137 11.29 -7.23 1.10
N VAL A 138 11.19 -6.88 2.36
CA VAL A 138 11.41 -7.79 3.49
C VAL A 138 10.20 -7.72 4.40
N TRP A 139 9.43 -8.79 4.42
CA TRP A 139 8.26 -8.97 5.28
C TRP A 139 7.86 -10.43 5.32
N ASP A 140 7.23 -10.88 6.42
CA ASP A 140 6.60 -12.20 6.50
C ASP A 140 5.42 -12.33 5.56
N GLU A 141 5.05 -13.58 5.24
CA GLU A 141 3.81 -13.86 4.52
C GLU A 141 2.60 -13.36 5.32
N HIS A 142 1.71 -12.64 4.66
CA HIS A 142 0.50 -12.06 5.25
C HIS A 142 -0.65 -12.07 4.26
N GLU A 143 -1.87 -11.86 4.75
CA GLU A 143 -3.11 -11.91 3.94
C GLU A 143 -3.25 -13.22 3.14
N GLN A 144 -2.82 -14.33 3.76
CA GLN A 144 -2.84 -15.67 3.16
C GLN A 144 -4.24 -16.05 2.65
N PRO A 145 -4.33 -16.70 1.48
CA PRO A 145 -3.26 -17.24 0.62
C PRO A 145 -2.82 -16.28 -0.51
N TYR A 146 -3.03 -14.98 -0.40
CA TYR A 146 -2.89 -14.01 -1.50
C TYR A 146 -1.58 -13.20 -1.46
N ASP A 147 -0.54 -13.71 -0.83
CA ASP A 147 0.78 -13.07 -0.77
C ASP A 147 1.75 -13.76 -1.73
N TYR A 148 2.00 -13.17 -2.90
CA TYR A 148 2.64 -13.85 -4.03
C TYR A 148 4.08 -13.41 -4.29
N ALA A 149 4.49 -12.20 -3.88
CA ALA A 149 5.79 -11.68 -4.31
C ALA A 149 6.47 -10.71 -3.35
N ARG A 150 7.81 -10.72 -3.42
CA ARG A 150 8.69 -9.68 -2.87
C ARG A 150 9.61 -9.19 -3.98
N TYR A 151 9.54 -7.91 -4.28
CA TYR A 151 10.29 -7.32 -5.38
C TYR A 151 11.55 -6.62 -4.90
N SER A 152 12.73 -7.04 -5.38
CA SER A 152 13.92 -6.20 -5.26
C SER A 152 13.74 -4.93 -6.12
N SER A 153 14.51 -3.87 -5.81
CA SER A 153 14.48 -2.64 -6.60
C SER A 153 14.80 -2.87 -8.09
N PHE A 154 15.65 -3.84 -8.41
CA PHE A 154 15.99 -4.19 -9.79
C PHE A 154 14.86 -4.94 -10.48
N GLY A 155 14.23 -5.91 -9.80
CA GLY A 155 13.10 -6.66 -10.34
C GLY A 155 11.88 -5.75 -10.56
N LEU A 156 11.55 -4.88 -9.60
CA LEU A 156 10.48 -3.90 -9.75
C LEU A 156 10.73 -2.95 -10.92
N LYS A 157 11.96 -2.42 -11.03
CA LYS A 157 12.33 -1.55 -12.14
C LYS A 157 12.17 -2.23 -13.50
N HIS A 158 12.58 -3.48 -13.60
CA HIS A 158 12.50 -4.26 -14.84
C HIS A 158 11.03 -4.47 -15.27
N ILE A 159 10.19 -4.97 -14.37
CA ILE A 159 8.79 -5.26 -14.69
C ILE A 159 7.99 -3.98 -15.01
N LEU A 160 8.27 -2.87 -14.33
CA LEU A 160 7.65 -1.58 -14.63
C LEU A 160 8.05 -1.09 -16.03
N ALA A 161 9.34 -1.17 -16.39
CA ALA A 161 9.82 -0.77 -17.70
C ALA A 161 9.21 -1.61 -18.83
N GLU A 162 9.08 -2.94 -18.66
CA GLU A 162 8.44 -3.81 -19.65
C GLU A 162 6.94 -3.49 -19.85
N ASN A 163 6.30 -2.86 -18.88
CA ASN A 163 4.90 -2.44 -18.96
C ASN A 163 4.73 -0.93 -19.26
N GLY A 164 5.77 -0.28 -19.78
CA GLY A 164 5.70 1.09 -20.32
C GLY A 164 5.84 2.20 -19.28
N PHE A 165 6.37 1.91 -18.09
CA PHE A 165 6.63 2.90 -17.05
C PHE A 165 8.12 3.29 -17.01
N GLU A 166 8.39 4.58 -16.85
CA GLU A 166 9.71 5.10 -16.55
C GLU A 166 9.80 5.49 -15.08
N ILE A 167 10.85 5.03 -14.38
CA ILE A 167 11.06 5.37 -12.97
C ILE A 167 11.72 6.74 -12.87
N ILE A 168 10.98 7.69 -12.35
CA ILE A 168 11.45 9.05 -12.10
C ILE A 168 12.16 9.13 -10.75
N GLU A 169 11.62 8.46 -9.73
CA GLU A 169 12.17 8.46 -8.40
C GLU A 169 11.95 7.10 -7.72
N HIS A 170 12.98 6.64 -7.00
CA HIS A 170 12.91 5.42 -6.20
C HIS A 170 13.49 5.69 -4.81
N ARG A 171 12.77 5.28 -3.77
CA ARG A 171 13.18 5.41 -2.37
C ARG A 171 13.02 4.08 -1.64
N LYS A 172 13.93 3.83 -0.69
CA LYS A 172 13.72 2.81 0.33
C LYS A 172 13.01 3.45 1.52
N SER A 173 11.97 2.80 2.03
CA SER A 173 11.21 3.32 3.18
C SER A 173 12.03 3.31 4.47
N ASN A 174 12.87 2.29 4.65
CA ASN A 174 13.67 2.08 5.84
C ASN A 174 15.12 1.73 5.47
N ASN A 175 16.05 2.04 6.37
CA ASN A 175 17.44 1.56 6.27
C ASN A 175 17.56 0.14 6.86
N GLY A 176 18.75 -0.51 6.66
CA GLY A 176 18.95 -1.90 7.05
C GLY A 176 18.76 -2.17 8.54
N ILE A 177 19.16 -1.23 9.43
CA ILE A 177 19.03 -1.42 10.87
C ILE A 177 17.57 -1.29 11.33
N GLU A 178 16.81 -0.37 10.74
CA GLU A 178 15.36 -0.22 11.02
C GLU A 178 14.59 -1.46 10.58
N VAL A 179 14.99 -2.08 9.47
CA VAL A 179 14.40 -3.35 9.00
C VAL A 179 14.64 -4.47 10.02
N ILE A 180 15.85 -4.60 10.56
CA ILE A 180 16.18 -5.60 11.57
C ILE A 180 15.33 -5.40 12.83
N PHE A 181 15.25 -4.17 13.34
CA PHE A 181 14.40 -3.87 14.50
C PHE A 181 12.92 -4.12 14.22
N GLN A 182 12.45 -3.83 13.01
CA GLN A 182 11.07 -4.09 12.63
C GLN A 182 10.76 -5.60 12.65
N LEU A 183 11.63 -6.44 12.11
CA LEU A 183 11.45 -7.89 12.12
C LEU A 183 11.47 -8.46 13.54
N ILE A 184 12.34 -7.94 14.41
CA ILE A 184 12.35 -8.32 15.82
C ILE A 184 11.02 -7.92 16.50
N ASN A 185 10.53 -6.70 16.27
CA ASN A 185 9.27 -6.24 16.84
C ASN A 185 8.08 -7.08 16.37
N ASP A 186 8.03 -7.41 15.08
CA ASP A 186 6.98 -8.25 14.52
C ASP A 186 7.00 -9.66 15.13
N TYR A 187 8.19 -10.25 15.22
CA TYR A 187 8.38 -11.55 15.88
C TYR A 187 7.93 -11.53 17.35
N LEU A 188 8.38 -10.54 18.13
CA LEU A 188 7.99 -10.41 19.54
C LEU A 188 6.48 -10.19 19.69
N TYR A 189 5.87 -9.42 18.81
CA TYR A 189 4.43 -9.22 18.78
C TYR A 189 3.68 -10.55 18.55
N LYS A 190 4.11 -11.31 17.55
CA LYS A 190 3.52 -12.63 17.23
C LYS A 190 3.67 -13.62 18.39
N VAL A 191 4.85 -13.64 19.03
CA VAL A 191 5.12 -14.56 20.16
C VAL A 191 4.38 -14.16 21.42
N ILE A 192 4.32 -12.85 21.75
CA ILE A 192 3.78 -12.38 23.04
C ILE A 192 2.27 -12.20 22.98
N MET A 193 1.75 -11.68 21.84
CA MET A 193 0.34 -11.26 21.75
C MET A 193 -0.58 -12.34 21.16
N THR A 194 -0.02 -13.37 20.52
CA THR A 194 -0.79 -14.49 19.97
C THR A 194 -0.33 -15.79 20.62
N GLU A 195 -0.83 -16.08 21.82
CA GLU A 195 -0.53 -17.33 22.56
C GLU A 195 -0.79 -18.62 21.75
N ASN A 196 -1.46 -18.53 20.60
CA ASN A 196 -1.81 -19.67 19.75
C ASN A 196 -1.06 -19.74 18.41
N ALA A 197 -0.20 -18.81 18.07
CA ALA A 197 0.43 -18.79 16.73
C ALA A 197 1.51 -19.88 16.55
N TYR A 198 2.10 -20.38 17.63
CA TYR A 198 3.16 -21.40 17.57
C TYR A 198 2.68 -22.86 17.66
N PHE A 199 1.40 -23.09 17.97
CA PHE A 199 0.87 -24.46 18.04
C PHE A 199 0.20 -24.93 16.74
N ASN A 200 0.20 -24.12 15.69
CA ASN A 200 -0.42 -24.43 14.40
C ASN A 200 0.58 -24.43 13.22
N LEU A 201 1.86 -24.64 13.47
CA LEU A 201 2.86 -24.96 12.45
C LEU A 201 3.09 -26.46 12.39
#